data_cefc9e8badc992c1920e6122942dcdfa
#
_entry.id   cefc9e8badc992c1920e6122942dcdfa
#
_cell.length_a   1.000
_cell.length_b   1.000
_cell.length_c   1.000
_cell.angle_alpha   90.00
_cell.angle_beta   90.00
_cell.angle_gamma   90.00
#
_symmetry.space_group_name_H-M   'P 1'
#
loop_
_entity.id
_entity.type
_entity.pdbx_description
1 polymer ?
#
loop_
_entity_poly.entity_id
_entity_poly.type
_entity_poly.pdbx_seq_one_letter_code
_entity_poly.pdbx_strand_id
1 'polypeptide(L)'
;MAMISNLYKNAFEKHCFKLLVDAYQVVYVNKKYQTDWQENDFSQTLECYINENPYSLSVGITCKTEQKLLSCTENLTKGFSDKLPRVDLVFFKVSKDKRFQYFMEAKILKEKDSKLKRAYISEGMQRYISKKYPIEERCMLGYLIEGNLDLTIVGINKLIIKDNKKEEILKPVLNSFANFYYESEHTEIGVLKHIILDFTKNNRIDES
;
A
#
# COMPACT_ATOMS: atom_id res chain seq x y z
N MET A 1 27.17 -9.88 6.67
CA MET A 1 25.79 -10.38 6.86
C MET A 1 24.71 -9.32 6.58
N ALA A 2 24.83 -8.07 7.05
CA ALA A 2 23.80 -7.02 6.81
C ALA A 2 23.54 -6.71 5.33
N MET A 3 24.59 -6.64 4.50
CA MET A 3 24.45 -6.33 3.06
C MET A 3 23.65 -7.39 2.28
N ILE A 4 23.84 -8.68 2.58
CA ILE A 4 23.08 -9.78 1.96
C ILE A 4 21.61 -9.72 2.41
N SER A 5 21.34 -9.37 3.69
CA SER A 5 19.98 -9.22 4.19
C SER A 5 19.21 -8.12 3.44
N ASN A 6 19.85 -6.99 3.16
CA ASN A 6 19.23 -5.88 2.42
C ASN A 6 18.92 -6.23 0.96
N LEU A 7 19.79 -7.00 0.29
CA LEU A 7 19.52 -7.48 -1.08
C LEU A 7 18.28 -8.36 -1.13
N TYR A 8 18.11 -9.25 -0.16
CA TYR A 8 16.91 -10.10 -0.08
C TYR A 8 15.63 -9.30 0.23
N LYS A 9 15.71 -8.31 1.14
CA LYS A 9 14.59 -7.42 1.44
C LYS A 9 14.15 -6.64 0.20
N ASN A 10 15.10 -6.04 -0.52
CA ASN A 10 14.84 -5.28 -1.74
C ASN A 10 14.26 -6.16 -2.87
N ALA A 11 14.77 -7.40 -3.01
CA ALA A 11 14.22 -8.35 -3.98
C ALA A 11 12.79 -8.74 -3.61
N PHE A 12 12.51 -9.03 -2.33
CA PHE A 12 11.19 -9.36 -1.83
C PHE A 12 10.19 -8.20 -2.08
N GLU A 13 10.57 -6.98 -1.77
CA GLU A 13 9.75 -5.79 -2.03
C GLU A 13 9.41 -5.65 -3.52
N LYS A 14 10.40 -5.82 -4.40
CA LYS A 14 10.18 -5.78 -5.86
C LYS A 14 9.16 -6.83 -6.31
N HIS A 15 9.23 -8.04 -5.77
CA HIS A 15 8.24 -9.08 -6.05
C HIS A 15 6.85 -8.70 -5.54
N CYS A 16 6.73 -8.11 -4.34
CA CYS A 16 5.46 -7.65 -3.80
C CYS A 16 4.83 -6.57 -4.68
N PHE A 17 5.63 -5.58 -5.12
CA PHE A 17 5.15 -4.52 -6.02
C PHE A 17 4.73 -5.06 -7.38
N LYS A 18 5.52 -5.96 -7.97
CA LYS A 18 5.15 -6.62 -9.22
C LYS A 18 3.82 -7.35 -9.09
N LEU A 19 3.65 -8.17 -8.07
CA LEU A 19 2.41 -8.92 -7.83
C LEU A 19 1.20 -7.99 -7.64
N LEU A 20 1.36 -6.89 -6.90
CA LEU A 20 0.32 -5.89 -6.72
C LEU A 20 -0.08 -5.23 -8.05
N VAL A 21 0.91 -4.82 -8.84
CA VAL A 21 0.66 -4.15 -10.13
C VAL A 21 0.04 -5.11 -11.15
N ASP A 22 0.53 -6.36 -11.23
CA ASP A 22 -0.05 -7.38 -12.09
C ASP A 22 -1.53 -7.64 -11.71
N ALA A 23 -1.84 -7.79 -10.42
CA ALA A 23 -3.21 -7.98 -9.94
C ALA A 23 -4.09 -6.76 -10.26
N TYR A 24 -3.59 -5.54 -10.01
CA TYR A 24 -4.29 -4.31 -10.38
C TYR A 24 -4.62 -4.27 -11.88
N GLN A 25 -3.67 -4.59 -12.75
CA GLN A 25 -3.89 -4.61 -14.19
C GLN A 25 -4.99 -5.59 -14.58
N VAL A 26 -4.99 -6.80 -14.01
CA VAL A 26 -6.05 -7.80 -14.26
C VAL A 26 -7.41 -7.31 -13.80
N VAL A 27 -7.50 -6.78 -12.57
CA VAL A 27 -8.74 -6.23 -12.00
C VAL A 27 -9.26 -5.08 -12.85
N TYR A 28 -8.37 -4.18 -13.25
CA TYR A 28 -8.68 -2.97 -13.99
C TYR A 28 -9.16 -3.28 -15.42
N VAL A 29 -8.38 -4.06 -16.19
CA VAL A 29 -8.69 -4.40 -17.59
C VAL A 29 -9.98 -5.20 -17.69
N ASN A 30 -10.21 -6.14 -16.76
CA ASN A 30 -11.40 -6.98 -16.74
C ASN A 30 -12.60 -6.32 -16.02
N LYS A 31 -12.48 -5.06 -15.59
CA LYS A 31 -13.51 -4.29 -14.86
C LYS A 31 -14.08 -5.06 -13.65
N LYS A 32 -13.19 -5.71 -12.90
CA LYS A 32 -13.53 -6.49 -11.69
C LYS A 32 -13.51 -5.60 -10.44
N TYR A 33 -14.06 -4.39 -10.54
CA TYR A 33 -14.19 -3.42 -9.46
C TYR A 33 -15.41 -2.53 -9.65
N GLN A 34 -15.85 -1.89 -8.57
CA GLN A 34 -16.90 -0.87 -8.58
C GLN A 34 -16.43 0.38 -7.86
N THR A 35 -16.82 1.55 -8.32
CA THR A 35 -16.34 2.84 -7.78
C THR A 35 -17.00 3.23 -6.45
N ASP A 36 -18.00 2.48 -5.99
CA ASP A 36 -18.66 2.63 -4.69
C ASP A 36 -18.15 1.62 -3.63
N TRP A 37 -17.16 0.79 -3.99
CA TRP A 37 -16.54 -0.14 -3.07
C TRP A 37 -15.81 0.56 -1.90
N GLN A 38 -15.74 -0.16 -0.78
CA GLN A 38 -14.92 0.23 0.38
C GLN A 38 -13.47 -0.23 0.19
N GLU A 39 -12.57 0.26 1.06
CA GLU A 39 -11.13 -0.10 1.05
C GLU A 39 -10.92 -1.62 1.07
N ASN A 40 -11.70 -2.33 1.90
CA ASN A 40 -11.57 -3.77 2.05
C ASN A 40 -12.00 -4.55 0.80
N ASP A 41 -12.97 -4.05 0.03
CA ASP A 41 -13.43 -4.72 -1.19
C ASP A 41 -12.32 -4.71 -2.25
N PHE A 42 -11.65 -3.56 -2.43
CA PHE A 42 -10.48 -3.45 -3.30
C PHE A 42 -9.34 -4.35 -2.83
N SER A 43 -9.01 -4.29 -1.53
CA SER A 43 -7.92 -5.07 -0.96
C SER A 43 -8.16 -6.57 -1.10
N GLN A 44 -9.38 -7.05 -0.82
CA GLN A 44 -9.74 -8.46 -0.92
C GLN A 44 -9.71 -8.95 -2.38
N THR A 45 -10.16 -8.11 -3.32
CA THR A 45 -10.09 -8.43 -4.74
C THR A 45 -8.65 -8.55 -5.21
N LEU A 46 -7.78 -7.60 -4.81
CA LEU A 46 -6.35 -7.67 -5.13
C LEU A 46 -5.69 -8.89 -4.50
N GLU A 47 -5.99 -9.23 -3.23
CA GLU A 47 -5.49 -10.45 -2.58
C GLU A 47 -5.79 -11.69 -3.42
N CYS A 48 -7.03 -11.82 -3.90
CA CYS A 48 -7.44 -12.94 -4.74
C CYS A 48 -6.54 -13.07 -5.98
N TYR A 49 -6.43 -12.01 -6.78
CA TYR A 49 -5.63 -12.04 -8.01
C TYR A 49 -4.12 -12.13 -7.77
N ILE A 50 -3.59 -11.62 -6.65
CA ILE A 50 -2.21 -11.82 -6.23
C ILE A 50 -1.94 -13.31 -5.97
N ASN A 51 -2.81 -13.96 -5.21
CA ASN A 51 -2.61 -15.36 -4.83
C ASN A 51 -2.86 -16.33 -5.98
N GLU A 52 -3.74 -15.99 -6.93
CA GLU A 52 -3.99 -16.77 -8.16
C GLU A 52 -2.90 -16.58 -9.23
N ASN A 53 -2.05 -15.56 -9.11
CA ASN A 53 -0.98 -15.30 -10.07
C ASN A 53 0.07 -16.41 -9.99
N PRO A 54 0.36 -17.15 -11.09
CA PRO A 54 1.40 -18.19 -11.09
C PRO A 54 2.77 -17.70 -10.63
N TYR A 55 3.05 -16.41 -10.83
CA TYR A 55 4.28 -15.80 -10.35
C TYR A 55 4.37 -15.81 -8.81
N SER A 56 3.25 -15.64 -8.08
CA SER A 56 3.24 -15.72 -6.61
C SER A 56 3.75 -17.06 -6.11
N LEU A 57 3.32 -18.15 -6.74
CA LEU A 57 3.79 -19.51 -6.45
C LEU A 57 5.28 -19.67 -6.77
N SER A 58 5.71 -19.17 -7.94
CA SER A 58 7.12 -19.30 -8.38
C SER A 58 8.11 -18.59 -7.44
N VAL A 59 7.70 -17.47 -6.84
CA VAL A 59 8.53 -16.72 -5.89
C VAL A 59 8.23 -17.06 -4.43
N GLY A 60 7.23 -17.90 -4.15
CA GLY A 60 6.82 -18.33 -2.81
C GLY A 60 6.28 -17.17 -1.95
N ILE A 61 5.48 -16.30 -2.55
CA ILE A 61 4.86 -15.15 -1.87
C ILE A 61 3.35 -15.34 -1.80
N THR A 62 2.77 -15.09 -0.62
CA THR A 62 1.32 -15.10 -0.38
C THR A 62 0.90 -13.73 0.15
N CYS A 63 -0.25 -13.24 -0.26
CA CYS A 63 -0.87 -12.03 0.28
C CYS A 63 -2.03 -12.38 1.20
N LYS A 64 -2.26 -11.55 2.23
CA LYS A 64 -3.43 -11.61 3.14
C LYS A 64 -3.93 -10.21 3.44
N THR A 65 -5.25 -10.07 3.55
CA THR A 65 -5.92 -8.84 3.97
C THR A 65 -6.29 -8.87 5.45
N GLU A 66 -6.58 -7.69 6.02
CA GLU A 66 -7.10 -7.52 7.40
C GLU A 66 -6.24 -8.24 8.47
N GLN A 67 -4.93 -8.30 8.26
CA GLN A 67 -4.05 -9.03 9.16
C GLN A 67 -3.87 -8.27 10.48
N LYS A 68 -4.25 -8.89 11.59
CA LYS A 68 -4.03 -8.37 12.94
C LYS A 68 -2.54 -8.44 13.31
N LEU A 69 -2.02 -7.33 13.84
CA LEU A 69 -0.63 -7.26 14.33
C LEU A 69 -0.60 -7.63 15.81
N LEU A 70 -0.03 -8.78 16.13
CA LEU A 70 0.15 -9.28 17.49
C LEU A 70 1.63 -9.51 17.77
N SER A 71 2.12 -8.96 18.88
CA SER A 71 3.39 -9.36 19.49
C SER A 71 3.14 -10.43 20.57
N CYS A 72 3.81 -11.56 20.43
CA CYS A 72 3.69 -12.65 21.43
C CYS A 72 4.28 -12.29 22.81
N THR A 73 4.93 -11.12 22.93
CA THR A 73 5.51 -10.63 24.18
C THR A 73 4.55 -9.73 24.98
N GLU A 74 3.37 -9.41 24.43
CA GLU A 74 2.38 -8.57 25.12
C GLU A 74 1.60 -9.36 26.16
N ASN A 75 1.24 -8.70 27.28
CA ASN A 75 0.31 -9.22 28.25
C ASN A 75 -1.12 -9.21 27.69
N LEU A 76 -1.63 -10.38 27.36
CA LEU A 76 -2.91 -10.54 26.69
C LEU A 76 -4.05 -10.66 27.71
N THR A 77 -5.02 -9.76 27.65
CA THR A 77 -6.25 -9.78 28.44
C THR A 77 -7.43 -10.25 27.60
N LYS A 78 -8.52 -10.72 28.20
CA LYS A 78 -9.74 -11.10 27.48
C LYS A 78 -10.22 -9.98 26.55
N GLY A 79 -10.48 -10.31 25.29
CA GLY A 79 -10.93 -9.33 24.26
C GLY A 79 -9.80 -8.52 23.63
N PHE A 80 -8.52 -8.84 23.89
CA PHE A 80 -7.38 -8.14 23.30
C PHE A 80 -7.41 -8.16 21.76
N SER A 81 -7.85 -9.28 21.19
CA SER A 81 -7.79 -9.46 19.73
C SER A 81 -8.60 -8.43 18.96
N ASP A 82 -9.68 -7.88 19.54
CA ASP A 82 -10.52 -6.89 18.89
C ASP A 82 -9.88 -5.48 18.89
N LYS A 83 -8.90 -5.28 19.78
CA LYS A 83 -8.15 -4.02 19.91
C LYS A 83 -6.86 -4.01 19.11
N LEU A 84 -6.45 -5.15 18.55
CA LEU A 84 -5.22 -5.23 17.75
C LEU A 84 -5.36 -4.38 16.48
N PRO A 85 -4.31 -3.60 16.13
CA PRO A 85 -4.27 -2.90 14.86
C PRO A 85 -4.30 -3.92 13.72
N ARG A 86 -5.02 -3.57 12.65
CA ARG A 86 -5.09 -4.35 11.41
C ARG A 86 -4.38 -3.61 10.31
N VAL A 87 -3.74 -4.35 9.42
CA VAL A 87 -3.12 -3.84 8.20
C VAL A 87 -3.89 -4.37 7.01
N ASP A 88 -4.15 -3.51 6.03
CA ASP A 88 -5.05 -3.82 4.93
C ASP A 88 -4.52 -4.91 4.00
N LEU A 89 -3.21 -4.89 3.65
CA LEU A 89 -2.56 -5.97 2.92
C LEU A 89 -1.20 -6.32 3.54
N VAL A 90 -0.90 -7.61 3.61
CA VAL A 90 0.42 -8.10 4.04
C VAL A 90 0.88 -9.19 3.09
N PHE A 91 2.06 -9.01 2.52
CA PHE A 91 2.75 -10.04 1.76
C PHE A 91 3.67 -10.83 2.67
N PHE A 92 3.66 -12.14 2.49
CA PHE A 92 4.44 -13.09 3.28
C PHE A 92 5.31 -13.96 2.39
N LYS A 93 6.53 -14.19 2.85
CA LYS A 93 7.42 -15.21 2.30
C LYS A 93 8.16 -15.89 3.43
N VAL A 94 8.17 -17.21 3.42
CA VAL A 94 9.03 -18.01 4.29
C VAL A 94 10.14 -18.61 3.44
N SER A 95 11.39 -18.39 3.80
CA SER A 95 12.55 -18.93 3.12
C SER A 95 13.54 -19.47 4.14
N LYS A 96 13.74 -20.78 4.15
CA LYS A 96 14.56 -21.50 5.16
C LYS A 96 14.08 -21.16 6.56
N ASP A 97 14.87 -20.41 7.30
CA ASP A 97 14.67 -19.99 8.69
C ASP A 97 14.19 -18.53 8.85
N LYS A 98 13.91 -17.83 7.73
CA LYS A 98 13.54 -16.42 7.72
C LYS A 98 12.11 -16.21 7.24
N ARG A 99 11.42 -15.28 7.90
CA ARG A 99 10.14 -14.73 7.48
C ARG A 99 10.36 -13.33 6.93
N PHE A 100 9.79 -13.07 5.78
CA PHE A 100 9.71 -11.75 5.18
C PHE A 100 8.26 -11.32 5.16
N GLN A 101 8.03 -10.08 5.53
CA GLN A 101 6.70 -9.47 5.53
C GLN A 101 6.81 -8.08 4.94
N TYR A 102 5.85 -7.70 4.10
CA TYR A 102 5.73 -6.36 3.55
C TYR A 102 4.30 -5.87 3.78
N PHE A 103 4.16 -4.69 4.35
CA PHE A 103 2.89 -4.19 4.86
C PHE A 103 2.42 -3.00 4.05
N MET A 104 1.11 -3.00 3.70
CA MET A 104 0.49 -1.92 2.98
C MET A 104 -0.79 -1.49 3.68
N GLU A 105 -0.86 -0.20 4.01
CA GLU A 105 -2.07 0.46 4.50
C GLU A 105 -2.77 1.11 3.32
N ALA A 106 -4.04 0.84 3.14
CA ALA A 106 -4.83 1.33 2.00
C ALA A 106 -5.78 2.47 2.40
N LYS A 107 -6.04 3.39 1.48
CA LYS A 107 -7.07 4.42 1.60
C LYS A 107 -7.72 4.72 0.26
N ILE A 108 -9.04 4.93 0.28
CA ILE A 108 -9.77 5.45 -0.87
C ILE A 108 -9.39 6.91 -1.09
N LEU A 109 -9.23 7.29 -2.35
CA LEU A 109 -8.92 8.64 -2.78
C LEU A 109 -9.92 9.13 -3.83
N LYS A 110 -10.30 10.40 -3.72
CA LYS A 110 -11.03 11.18 -4.72
C LYS A 110 -10.39 12.56 -4.86
N GLU A 111 -10.24 13.04 -6.08
CA GLU A 111 -9.58 14.32 -6.35
C GLU A 111 -10.21 15.48 -5.58
N LYS A 112 -11.55 15.57 -5.58
CA LYS A 112 -12.27 16.70 -4.98
C LYS A 112 -12.64 16.49 -3.51
N ASP A 113 -12.39 15.33 -2.94
CA ASP A 113 -12.69 15.03 -1.54
C ASP A 113 -11.48 15.28 -0.63
N SER A 114 -11.51 16.42 0.05
CA SER A 114 -10.46 16.78 1.01
C SER A 114 -10.46 15.92 2.28
N LYS A 115 -11.61 15.31 2.65
CA LYS A 115 -11.70 14.43 3.83
C LYS A 115 -10.98 13.11 3.59
N LEU A 116 -11.18 12.50 2.42
CA LEU A 116 -10.47 11.27 2.05
C LEU A 116 -8.95 11.50 1.93
N LYS A 117 -8.53 12.62 1.32
CA LYS A 117 -7.10 13.00 1.31
C LYS A 117 -6.55 13.27 2.71
N ARG A 118 -7.34 13.83 3.61
CA ARG A 118 -6.95 14.01 5.02
C ARG A 118 -6.84 12.67 5.74
N ALA A 119 -7.77 11.73 5.52
CA ALA A 119 -7.71 10.39 6.08
C ALA A 119 -6.46 9.61 5.59
N TYR A 120 -6.09 9.77 4.30
CA TYR A 120 -4.85 9.21 3.77
C TYR A 120 -3.61 9.65 4.58
N ILE A 121 -3.56 10.93 4.99
CA ILE A 121 -2.47 11.50 5.80
C ILE A 121 -2.61 11.07 7.27
N SER A 122 -3.75 11.42 7.91
CA SER A 122 -3.91 11.34 9.37
C SER A 122 -4.22 9.94 9.89
N GLU A 123 -4.84 9.09 9.07
CA GLU A 123 -5.20 7.72 9.45
C GLU A 123 -4.32 6.67 8.75
N GLY A 124 -3.83 6.95 7.55
CA GLY A 124 -2.92 6.10 6.81
C GLY A 124 -1.46 6.33 7.19
N MET A 125 -0.82 7.38 6.64
CA MET A 125 0.61 7.69 6.87
C MET A 125 0.95 7.76 8.37
N GLN A 126 0.08 8.38 9.18
CA GLN A 126 0.32 8.57 10.61
C GLN A 126 0.41 7.24 11.39
N ARG A 127 -0.20 6.14 10.92
CA ARG A 127 -0.03 4.82 11.56
C ARG A 127 1.42 4.34 11.52
N TYR A 128 2.15 4.64 10.46
CA TYR A 128 3.57 4.33 10.35
C TYR A 128 4.44 5.34 11.12
N ILE A 129 4.18 6.63 10.94
CA ILE A 129 4.96 7.72 11.55
C ILE A 129 4.91 7.64 13.08
N SER A 130 3.73 7.38 13.67
CA SER A 130 3.54 7.22 15.11
C SER A 130 4.07 5.88 15.66
N LYS A 131 4.63 5.03 14.80
CA LYS A 131 5.11 3.68 15.14
C LYS A 131 4.03 2.78 15.73
N LYS A 132 2.74 3.08 15.48
CA LYS A 132 1.63 2.18 15.79
C LYS A 132 1.82 0.83 15.09
N TYR A 133 2.44 0.86 13.90
CA TYR A 133 2.97 -0.30 13.22
C TYR A 133 4.51 -0.29 13.34
N PRO A 134 5.10 -1.12 14.20
CA PRO A 134 6.56 -1.21 14.37
C PRO A 134 7.19 -2.01 13.21
N ILE A 135 7.09 -1.48 12.00
CA ILE A 135 7.38 -2.21 10.77
C ILE A 135 8.32 -1.37 9.91
N GLU A 136 9.39 -1.99 9.42
CA GLU A 136 10.37 -1.35 8.53
C GLU A 136 9.93 -1.41 7.06
N GLU A 137 9.44 -2.57 6.60
CA GLU A 137 9.00 -2.79 5.22
C GLU A 137 7.53 -2.42 5.06
N ARG A 138 7.26 -1.21 4.51
CA ARG A 138 5.94 -0.59 4.50
C ARG A 138 5.68 0.27 3.27
N CYS A 139 4.42 0.38 2.90
CA CYS A 139 3.95 1.24 1.81
C CYS A 139 2.53 1.73 2.09
N MET A 140 2.23 2.96 1.68
CA MET A 140 0.87 3.45 1.55
C MET A 140 0.30 3.05 0.21
N LEU A 141 -0.93 2.58 0.21
CA LEU A 141 -1.69 2.24 -0.99
C LEU A 141 -2.89 3.20 -1.12
N GLY A 142 -3.04 3.85 -2.26
CA GLY A 142 -4.19 4.69 -2.57
C GLY A 142 -5.04 4.04 -3.66
N TYR A 143 -6.36 3.94 -3.44
CA TYR A 143 -7.33 3.56 -4.46
C TYR A 143 -8.00 4.82 -4.98
N LEU A 144 -7.51 5.38 -6.10
CA LEU A 144 -8.12 6.55 -6.73
C LEU A 144 -9.33 6.10 -7.54
N ILE A 145 -10.53 6.45 -7.08
CA ILE A 145 -11.80 6.04 -7.68
C ILE A 145 -12.53 7.18 -8.42
N GLU A 146 -12.08 8.43 -8.25
CA GLU A 146 -12.70 9.59 -8.90
C GLU A 146 -11.68 10.72 -9.10
N GLY A 147 -11.64 11.29 -10.33
CA GLY A 147 -10.83 12.45 -10.68
C GLY A 147 -9.49 12.11 -11.32
N ASN A 148 -8.52 13.01 -11.18
CA ASN A 148 -7.20 12.93 -11.80
C ASN A 148 -6.12 12.64 -10.76
N LEU A 149 -5.17 11.77 -11.10
CA LEU A 149 -4.09 11.34 -10.21
C LEU A 149 -3.19 12.53 -9.80
N ASP A 150 -2.70 13.31 -10.76
CA ASP A 150 -1.76 14.40 -10.48
C ASP A 150 -2.41 15.47 -9.60
N LEU A 151 -3.67 15.82 -9.89
CA LEU A 151 -4.44 16.77 -9.08
C LEU A 151 -4.73 16.23 -7.67
N THR A 152 -4.91 14.92 -7.54
CA THR A 152 -5.08 14.26 -6.24
C THR A 152 -3.80 14.36 -5.42
N ILE A 153 -2.63 14.07 -6.01
CA ILE A 153 -1.33 14.20 -5.33
C ILE A 153 -1.04 15.66 -4.96
N VAL A 154 -1.29 16.61 -5.87
CA VAL A 154 -1.20 18.05 -5.56
C VAL A 154 -2.10 18.41 -4.37
N GLY A 155 -3.32 17.86 -4.31
CA GLY A 155 -4.25 18.06 -3.20
C GLY A 155 -3.74 17.50 -1.87
N ILE A 156 -3.17 16.29 -1.86
CA ILE A 156 -2.52 15.70 -0.67
C ILE A 156 -1.36 16.58 -0.22
N ASN A 157 -0.47 16.96 -1.13
CA ASN A 157 0.70 17.78 -0.82
C ASN A 157 0.33 19.17 -0.26
N LYS A 158 -0.74 19.80 -0.79
CA LYS A 158 -1.27 21.05 -0.21
C LYS A 158 -1.70 20.88 1.25
N LEU A 159 -2.30 19.76 1.62
CA LEU A 159 -2.70 19.48 3.00
C LEU A 159 -1.47 19.27 3.90
N ILE A 160 -0.47 18.53 3.43
CA ILE A 160 0.80 18.30 4.16
C ILE A 160 1.52 19.66 4.41
N ILE A 161 1.59 20.52 3.40
CA ILE A 161 2.19 21.86 3.52
C ILE A 161 1.40 22.72 4.53
N LYS A 162 0.06 22.65 4.51
CA LYS A 162 -0.79 23.37 5.47
C LYS A 162 -0.53 22.93 6.92
N ASP A 163 -0.10 21.69 7.12
CA ASP A 163 0.27 21.15 8.43
C ASP A 163 1.74 21.50 8.83
N ASN A 164 2.39 22.42 8.09
CA ASN A 164 3.80 22.82 8.27
C ASN A 164 4.80 21.68 8.10
N LYS A 165 4.49 20.68 7.27
CA LYS A 165 5.30 19.48 7.00
C LYS A 165 5.80 19.43 5.54
N LYS A 166 6.27 20.57 5.01
CA LYS A 166 6.68 20.72 3.59
C LYS A 166 7.69 19.67 3.13
N GLU A 167 8.52 19.16 4.02
CA GLU A 167 9.52 18.15 3.68
C GLU A 167 8.92 16.76 3.49
N GLU A 168 7.71 16.52 4.05
CA GLU A 168 7.01 15.23 4.00
C GLU A 168 6.09 15.07 2.77
N ILE A 169 6.18 15.95 1.75
CA ILE A 169 5.34 15.85 0.55
C ILE A 169 5.68 14.60 -0.29
N LEU A 170 4.67 14.08 -0.96
CA LEU A 170 4.81 12.98 -1.91
C LEU A 170 5.55 13.49 -3.17
N LYS A 171 6.69 12.92 -3.47
CA LYS A 171 7.53 13.22 -4.64
C LYS A 171 7.45 12.03 -5.61
N PRO A 172 7.22 12.25 -6.93
CA PRO A 172 7.25 11.17 -7.90
C PRO A 172 8.67 10.61 -8.01
N VAL A 173 8.78 9.29 -8.07
CA VAL A 173 10.05 8.59 -8.25
C VAL A 173 9.91 7.65 -9.45
N LEU A 174 10.88 7.69 -10.36
CA LEU A 174 10.93 6.75 -11.47
C LEU A 174 11.09 5.32 -10.94
N ASN A 175 10.06 4.53 -11.14
CA ASN A 175 10.05 3.13 -10.74
C ASN A 175 9.75 2.26 -11.97
N SER A 176 10.50 1.19 -12.14
CA SER A 176 10.34 0.24 -13.25
C SER A 176 8.99 -0.51 -13.23
N PHE A 177 8.25 -0.45 -12.13
CA PHE A 177 7.00 -1.19 -11.96
C PHE A 177 5.76 -0.34 -12.17
N ALA A 178 5.82 0.98 -11.89
CA ALA A 178 4.63 1.82 -11.92
C ALA A 178 4.93 3.31 -12.10
N ASN A 179 4.21 3.97 -13.01
CA ASN A 179 4.23 5.43 -13.18
C ASN A 179 3.48 6.20 -12.09
N PHE A 180 2.91 5.48 -11.10
CA PHE A 180 2.10 6.00 -10.01
C PHE A 180 2.76 5.71 -8.64
N TYR A 181 4.09 5.72 -8.62
CA TYR A 181 4.90 5.51 -7.44
C TYR A 181 5.49 6.83 -6.93
N TYR A 182 5.36 7.05 -5.62
CA TYR A 182 5.83 8.25 -4.94
C TYR A 182 6.57 7.87 -3.67
N GLU A 183 7.38 8.80 -3.17
CA GLU A 183 8.05 8.69 -1.87
C GLU A 183 7.87 9.97 -1.08
N SER A 184 7.79 9.85 0.25
CA SER A 184 7.83 10.96 1.20
C SER A 184 8.87 10.68 2.28
N GLU A 185 9.56 11.72 2.75
CA GLU A 185 10.63 11.61 3.74
C GLU A 185 10.11 12.06 5.11
N HIS A 186 10.35 11.26 6.14
CA HIS A 186 9.89 11.51 7.52
C HIS A 186 11.04 11.33 8.50
N THR A 187 11.18 12.24 9.45
CA THR A 187 12.24 12.20 10.47
C THR A 187 12.18 10.92 11.30
N GLU A 188 10.96 10.46 11.66
CA GLU A 188 10.75 9.36 12.59
C GLU A 188 11.00 7.99 11.98
N ILE A 189 10.80 7.87 10.65
CA ILE A 189 10.74 6.58 9.96
C ILE A 189 11.57 6.50 8.68
N GLY A 190 12.17 7.61 8.24
CA GLY A 190 12.83 7.71 6.94
C GLY A 190 11.83 7.73 5.78
N VAL A 191 12.12 7.04 4.70
CA VAL A 191 11.28 7.02 3.50
C VAL A 191 10.01 6.19 3.70
N LEU A 192 8.86 6.79 3.39
CA LEU A 192 7.59 6.10 3.22
C LEU A 192 7.25 6.05 1.72
N LYS A 193 6.95 4.86 1.22
CA LYS A 193 6.61 4.58 -0.17
C LYS A 193 5.11 4.68 -0.37
N HIS A 194 4.69 5.10 -1.56
CA HIS A 194 3.27 5.26 -1.91
C HIS A 194 3.03 4.72 -3.31
N ILE A 195 2.00 3.88 -3.44
CA ILE A 195 1.49 3.41 -4.73
C ILE A 195 0.03 3.86 -4.83
N ILE A 196 -0.32 4.57 -5.92
CA ILE A 196 -1.70 5.00 -6.15
C ILE A 196 -2.26 4.24 -7.35
N LEU A 197 -3.15 3.30 -7.10
CA LEU A 197 -3.84 2.54 -8.13
C LEU A 197 -5.03 3.36 -8.65
N ASP A 198 -4.96 3.74 -9.93
CA ASP A 198 -5.92 4.63 -10.57
C ASP A 198 -7.06 3.85 -11.24
N PHE A 199 -8.21 3.77 -10.60
CA PHE A 199 -9.43 3.13 -11.09
C PHE A 199 -10.35 4.09 -11.85
N THR A 200 -9.91 5.36 -12.11
CA THR A 200 -10.75 6.37 -12.77
C THR A 200 -10.70 6.30 -14.28
N LYS A 201 -9.61 5.78 -14.85
CA LYS A 201 -9.39 5.79 -16.28
C LYS A 201 -10.33 4.80 -16.96
N ASN A 202 -11.39 5.29 -17.56
CA ASN A 202 -12.02 4.56 -18.67
C ASN A 202 -11.02 4.59 -19.83
N ASN A 203 -10.17 3.58 -19.94
CA ASN A 203 -9.46 3.36 -21.20
C ASN A 203 -10.51 3.01 -22.24
N ARG A 204 -11.02 4.03 -22.93
CA ARG A 204 -11.36 3.81 -24.34
C ARG A 204 -10.01 3.44 -24.97
N ILE A 205 -9.83 2.14 -25.18
CA ILE A 205 -8.92 1.67 -26.22
C ILE A 205 -9.57 2.26 -27.47
N ASP A 206 -9.03 3.38 -27.97
CA ASP A 206 -9.30 3.80 -29.32
C ASP A 206 -8.77 2.65 -30.18
N GLU A 207 -9.68 1.81 -30.63
CA GLU A 207 -9.48 0.88 -31.72
C GLU A 207 -9.21 1.76 -32.95
N SER A 208 -7.94 1.98 -33.22
CA SER A 208 -7.45 2.56 -34.48
C SER A 208 -6.69 1.50 -35.26
#